data_1a07ac683b45486c084b5cd6917008c9
#
_entry.id   1a07ac683b45486c084b5cd6917008c9
#
_cell.length_a   1.000
_cell.length_b   1.000
_cell.length_c   1.000
_cell.angle_alpha   90.00
_cell.angle_beta   90.00
_cell.angle_gamma   90.00
#
_symmetry.space_group_name_H-M   'P 1'
#
loop_
_entity.id
_entity.type
_entity.pdbx_description
1 polymer ?
#
loop_
_entity_poly.entity_id
_entity_poly.type
_entity_poly.pdbx_seq_one_letter_code
_entity_poly.pdbx_strand_id
1 'polypeptide(L)'
;MADGYLTTHVLDTARGVPAEGVRLVLRRITADGTRELAQAVTNYDGRTDAPILPQQQFETGTYELIFYAGDYLRRTGQAGPEPLFLDEVPIRFGMSDADAHYHVPLLLSAYGYSTYRGS
;
A
#
# COMPACT_ATOMS: atom_id res chain seq x y z
N MET A 1 21.41 5.95 14.97
CA MET A 1 20.27 6.56 14.28
C MET A 1 19.65 5.53 13.34
N ALA A 2 18.35 5.38 13.35
CA ALA A 2 17.68 4.41 12.50
C ALA A 2 17.61 4.90 11.05
N ASP A 3 17.90 4.01 10.11
CA ASP A 3 17.92 4.31 8.68
C ASP A 3 16.72 3.70 7.93
N GLY A 4 15.77 3.11 8.65
CA GLY A 4 14.62 2.45 8.06
C GLY A 4 13.64 3.41 7.40
N TYR A 5 12.94 2.92 6.39
CA TYR A 5 11.84 3.64 5.74
C TYR A 5 10.96 2.64 4.99
N LEU A 6 9.75 3.09 4.63
CA LEU A 6 8.76 2.23 3.98
C LEU A 6 8.35 2.82 2.63
N THR A 7 8.36 1.97 1.62
CA THR A 7 7.88 2.31 0.28
C THR A 7 6.85 1.29 -0.18
N THR A 8 6.08 1.66 -1.20
CA THR A 8 5.08 0.79 -1.81
C THR A 8 5.06 1.00 -3.33
N HIS A 9 4.45 0.05 -4.04
CA HIS A 9 4.34 0.09 -5.50
C HIS A 9 3.09 -0.71 -5.88
N VAL A 10 2.18 -0.11 -6.63
CA VAL A 10 0.96 -0.79 -7.07
C VAL A 10 1.07 -1.11 -8.55
N LEU A 11 0.88 -2.38 -8.88
CA LEU A 11 0.93 -2.89 -10.24
C LEU A 11 -0.44 -3.44 -10.64
N ASP A 12 -0.91 -3.01 -11.81
CA ASP A 12 -2.14 -3.51 -12.43
C ASP A 12 -1.76 -4.72 -13.27
N THR A 13 -1.93 -5.91 -12.72
CA THR A 13 -1.48 -7.13 -13.38
C THR A 13 -2.38 -7.54 -14.54
N ALA A 14 -3.64 -7.10 -14.55
CA ALA A 14 -4.54 -7.39 -15.67
C ALA A 14 -4.13 -6.64 -16.93
N ARG A 15 -3.66 -5.39 -16.77
CA ARG A 15 -3.25 -4.54 -17.89
C ARG A 15 -1.74 -4.55 -18.13
N GLY A 16 -0.96 -5.09 -17.17
CA GLY A 16 0.50 -5.15 -17.29
C GLY A 16 1.17 -3.80 -17.18
N VAL A 17 0.61 -2.88 -16.40
CA VAL A 17 1.12 -1.51 -16.23
C VAL A 17 1.11 -1.12 -14.76
N PRO A 18 1.90 -0.09 -14.37
CA PRO A 18 1.76 0.48 -13.04
C PRO A 18 0.36 1.05 -12.83
N ALA A 19 -0.16 0.95 -11.62
CA ALA A 19 -1.48 1.48 -11.29
C ALA A 19 -1.35 2.91 -10.79
N GLU A 20 -1.68 3.86 -11.64
CA GLU A 20 -1.67 5.29 -11.33
C GLU A 20 -2.98 5.72 -10.68
N GLY A 21 -2.90 6.59 -9.67
CA GLY A 21 -4.08 7.19 -9.08
C GLY A 21 -4.75 6.31 -8.02
N VAL A 22 -4.04 5.36 -7.45
CA VAL A 22 -4.56 4.54 -6.35
C VAL A 22 -4.33 5.27 -5.03
N ARG A 23 -5.41 5.58 -4.32
CA ARG A 23 -5.31 6.17 -2.99
C ARG A 23 -4.96 5.10 -1.98
N LEU A 24 -4.09 5.42 -1.05
CA LEU A 24 -3.71 4.51 0.04
C LEU A 24 -3.51 5.27 1.35
N VAL A 25 -3.65 4.54 2.44
CA VAL A 25 -3.51 5.06 3.81
C VAL A 25 -2.61 4.13 4.58
N LEU A 26 -1.66 4.69 5.34
CA LEU A 26 -0.83 3.94 6.28
C LEU A 26 -1.33 4.15 7.70
N ARG A 27 -1.51 3.04 8.43
CA ARG A 27 -1.90 3.04 9.83
C ARG A 27 -0.88 2.29 10.67
N ARG A 28 -0.66 2.77 11.89
CA ARG A 28 0.05 2.01 12.90
C ARG A 28 -0.93 1.29 13.79
N ILE A 29 -0.66 0.03 14.09
CA ILE A 29 -1.53 -0.81 14.92
C ILE A 29 -0.82 -1.06 16.24
N THR A 30 -1.47 -0.70 17.35
CA THR A 30 -0.96 -0.90 18.71
C THR A 30 -2.04 -1.56 19.56
N ALA A 31 -1.69 -1.91 20.80
CA ALA A 31 -2.66 -2.46 21.74
C ALA A 31 -3.80 -1.48 22.02
N ASP A 32 -3.58 -0.18 21.85
CA ASP A 32 -4.56 0.86 22.11
C ASP A 32 -5.46 1.16 20.89
N GLY A 33 -5.22 0.50 19.76
CA GLY A 33 -6.00 0.68 18.55
C GLY A 33 -5.14 1.02 17.34
N THR A 34 -5.74 1.67 16.36
CA THR A 34 -5.06 2.06 15.12
C THR A 34 -4.95 3.58 15.03
N ARG A 35 -3.87 4.05 14.40
CA ARG A 35 -3.66 5.47 14.16
C ARG A 35 -3.19 5.68 12.73
N GLU A 36 -3.88 6.57 12.01
CA GLU A 36 -3.48 6.93 10.66
C GLU A 36 -2.21 7.78 10.73
N LEU A 37 -1.19 7.40 9.95
CA LEU A 37 0.09 8.10 9.91
C LEU A 37 0.28 8.91 8.62
N ALA A 38 -0.24 8.41 7.50
CA ALA A 38 0.00 9.04 6.21
C ALA A 38 -1.06 8.63 5.20
N GLN A 39 -1.21 9.47 4.19
CA GLN A 39 -2.03 9.19 3.01
C GLN A 39 -1.23 9.54 1.77
N ALA A 40 -1.50 8.84 0.68
CA ALA A 40 -0.87 9.13 -0.59
C ALA A 40 -1.75 8.65 -1.74
N VAL A 41 -1.40 9.09 -2.95
CA VAL A 41 -2.00 8.62 -4.20
C VAL A 41 -0.83 8.21 -5.08
N THR A 42 -0.92 7.04 -5.72
CA THR A 42 0.16 6.59 -6.59
C THR A 42 0.32 7.49 -7.81
N ASN A 43 1.57 7.68 -8.22
CA ASN A 43 1.92 8.47 -9.40
C ASN A 43 1.88 7.58 -10.66
N TYR A 44 2.35 8.14 -11.78
CA TYR A 44 2.36 7.44 -13.07
C TYR A 44 3.16 6.13 -13.04
N ASP A 45 4.07 5.99 -12.10
CA ASP A 45 4.91 4.81 -11.93
C ASP A 45 4.30 3.79 -10.95
N GLY A 46 3.13 4.08 -10.39
CA GLY A 46 2.49 3.23 -9.40
C GLY A 46 3.11 3.34 -8.01
N ARG A 47 3.98 4.32 -7.81
CA ARG A 47 4.69 4.55 -6.54
C ARG A 47 4.17 5.83 -5.89
N THR A 48 4.60 6.09 -4.66
CA THR A 48 4.37 7.40 -4.05
C THR A 48 5.58 8.30 -4.34
N ASP A 49 5.35 9.62 -4.37
CA ASP A 49 6.42 10.57 -4.71
C ASP A 49 7.53 10.60 -3.66
N ALA A 50 7.21 10.18 -2.44
CA ALA A 50 8.17 10.05 -1.35
C ALA A 50 7.83 8.77 -0.58
N PRO A 51 8.75 8.24 0.24
CA PRO A 51 8.44 7.09 1.08
C PRO A 51 7.18 7.34 1.90
N ILE A 52 6.25 6.37 1.94
CA ILE A 52 5.01 6.52 2.70
C ILE A 52 5.30 6.65 4.21
N LEU A 53 6.43 6.12 4.66
CA LEU A 53 6.94 6.36 6.00
C LEU A 53 8.43 6.66 5.88
N PRO A 54 8.83 7.95 6.02
CA PRO A 54 10.23 8.34 5.87
C PRO A 54 11.04 8.05 7.13
N GLN A 55 12.37 8.10 7.00
CA GLN A 55 13.30 7.79 8.09
C GLN A 55 12.98 8.53 9.40
N GLN A 56 12.62 9.79 9.31
CA GLN A 56 12.38 10.61 10.49
C GLN A 56 11.22 10.12 11.36
N GLN A 57 10.31 9.35 10.75
CA GLN A 57 9.11 8.86 11.43
C GLN A 57 9.10 7.35 11.59
N PHE A 58 10.14 6.67 11.12
CA PHE A 58 10.19 5.22 11.11
C PHE A 58 10.37 4.64 12.51
N GLU A 59 9.52 3.71 12.87
CA GLU A 59 9.62 2.92 14.10
C GLU A 59 9.27 1.48 13.78
N THR A 60 9.88 0.54 14.49
CA THR A 60 9.49 -0.86 14.40
C THR A 60 8.09 -1.04 14.98
N GLY A 61 7.36 -2.03 14.48
CA GLY A 61 6.02 -2.31 14.94
C GLY A 61 5.14 -2.93 13.87
N THR A 62 3.86 -3.00 14.16
CA THR A 62 2.84 -3.54 13.24
C THR A 62 2.11 -2.39 12.55
N TYR A 63 1.97 -2.53 11.25
CA TYR A 63 1.38 -1.52 10.39
C TYR A 63 0.36 -2.12 9.44
N GLU A 64 -0.46 -1.27 8.86
CA GLU A 64 -1.42 -1.68 7.83
C GLU A 64 -1.46 -0.63 6.73
N LEU A 65 -1.28 -1.09 5.50
CA LEU A 65 -1.55 -0.29 4.30
C LEU A 65 -2.95 -0.64 3.82
N ILE A 66 -3.78 0.36 3.60
CA ILE A 66 -5.11 0.17 3.01
C ILE A 66 -5.10 0.82 1.64
N PHE A 67 -5.32 0.01 0.60
CA PHE A 67 -5.39 0.48 -0.78
C PHE A 67 -6.85 0.55 -1.21
N TYR A 68 -7.28 1.71 -1.71
CA TYR A 68 -8.64 1.89 -2.22
C TYR A 68 -8.70 1.41 -3.67
N ALA A 69 -8.52 0.10 -3.83
CA ALA A 69 -8.41 -0.55 -5.13
C ALA A 69 -9.71 -0.45 -5.94
N GLY A 70 -10.86 -0.51 -5.26
CA GLY A 70 -12.15 -0.45 -5.93
C GLY A 70 -12.34 0.83 -6.73
N ASP A 71 -11.94 1.96 -6.19
CA ASP A 71 -12.03 3.23 -6.89
C ASP A 71 -11.20 3.22 -8.18
N TYR A 72 -10.00 2.65 -8.11
CA TYR A 72 -9.13 2.47 -9.28
C TYR A 72 -9.79 1.56 -10.31
N LEU A 73 -10.33 0.42 -9.86
CA LEU A 73 -10.96 -0.56 -10.77
C LEU A 73 -12.19 0.03 -11.46
N ARG A 74 -13.00 0.83 -10.74
CA ARG A 74 -14.16 1.50 -11.33
C ARG A 74 -13.72 2.51 -12.38
N ARG A 75 -12.74 3.33 -12.05
CA ARG A 75 -12.25 4.37 -12.95
C ARG A 75 -11.61 3.81 -14.23
N THR A 76 -10.99 2.64 -14.16
CA THR A 76 -10.32 2.03 -15.30
C THR A 76 -11.20 1.01 -16.04
N GLY A 77 -12.49 0.90 -15.68
CA GLY A 77 -13.42 0.02 -16.38
C GLY A 77 -13.24 -1.46 -16.08
N GLN A 78 -12.60 -1.80 -14.97
CA GLN A 78 -12.31 -3.18 -14.61
C GLN A 78 -13.24 -3.71 -13.51
N ALA A 79 -14.12 -2.85 -12.98
CA ALA A 79 -14.99 -3.24 -11.87
C ALA A 79 -16.05 -4.22 -12.34
N GLY A 80 -16.26 -5.28 -11.54
CA GLY A 80 -17.37 -6.19 -11.71
C GLY A 80 -18.63 -5.69 -11.00
N PRO A 81 -19.57 -6.60 -10.67
CA PRO A 81 -20.81 -6.22 -9.98
C PRO A 81 -20.53 -5.64 -8.57
N GLU A 82 -21.36 -4.69 -8.16
CA GLU A 82 -21.30 -4.13 -6.80
C GLU A 82 -22.06 -5.02 -5.80
N PRO A 83 -21.55 -5.21 -4.56
CA PRO A 83 -20.27 -4.71 -4.08
C PRO A 83 -19.10 -5.47 -4.72
N LEU A 84 -18.02 -4.74 -5.03
CA LEU A 84 -16.86 -5.35 -5.69
C LEU A 84 -16.25 -6.43 -4.83
N PHE A 85 -15.71 -7.47 -5.48
CA PHE A 85 -15.00 -8.55 -4.76
C PHE A 85 -13.79 -7.98 -4.00
N LEU A 86 -12.98 -7.15 -4.65
CA LEU A 86 -11.91 -6.39 -3.99
C LEU A 86 -12.23 -4.90 -4.09
N ASP A 87 -12.41 -4.26 -2.96
CA ASP A 87 -12.68 -2.82 -2.88
C ASP A 87 -11.57 -2.16 -2.05
N GLU A 88 -11.65 -2.19 -0.73
CA GLU A 88 -10.53 -1.79 0.12
C GLU A 88 -9.67 -3.01 0.37
N VAL A 89 -8.37 -2.90 0.08
CA VAL A 89 -7.41 -4.01 0.26
C VAL A 89 -6.47 -3.66 1.41
N PRO A 90 -6.64 -4.27 2.59
CA PRO A 90 -5.73 -4.04 3.70
C PRO A 90 -4.59 -5.05 3.68
N ILE A 91 -3.37 -4.57 3.89
CA ILE A 91 -2.20 -5.42 4.07
C ILE A 91 -1.60 -5.09 5.43
N ARG A 92 -1.70 -6.03 6.38
CA ARG A 92 -1.11 -5.87 7.70
C ARG A 92 0.23 -6.58 7.73
N PHE A 93 1.26 -5.89 8.22
CA PHE A 93 2.62 -6.44 8.22
C PHE A 93 3.42 -5.89 9.41
N GLY A 94 4.51 -6.57 9.72
CA GLY A 94 5.42 -6.16 10.78
C GLY A 94 6.72 -5.61 10.22
N MET A 95 7.24 -4.57 10.85
CA MET A 95 8.58 -4.06 10.57
C MET A 95 9.41 -4.21 11.83
N SER A 96 10.37 -5.14 11.82
CA SER A 96 11.14 -5.52 13.00
C SER A 96 12.56 -4.97 13.01
N ASP A 97 13.05 -4.44 11.90
CA ASP A 97 14.41 -3.92 11.76
C ASP A 97 14.36 -2.40 11.54
N ALA A 98 14.82 -1.66 12.54
CA ALA A 98 14.79 -0.19 12.52
C ALA A 98 15.64 0.43 11.41
N ASP A 99 16.57 -0.34 10.83
CA ASP A 99 17.51 0.16 9.83
C ASP A 99 17.19 -0.32 8.41
N ALA A 100 16.15 -1.13 8.23
CA ALA A 100 15.87 -1.72 6.93
C ALA A 100 14.94 -0.85 6.08
N HIS A 101 15.14 -0.91 4.78
CA HIS A 101 14.16 -0.44 3.82
C HIS A 101 13.11 -1.54 3.64
N TYR A 102 11.87 -1.24 4.00
CA TYR A 102 10.74 -2.13 3.75
C TYR A 102 10.02 -1.68 2.50
N HIS A 103 9.78 -2.60 1.59
CA HIS A 103 9.02 -2.36 0.36
C HIS A 103 7.86 -3.34 0.32
N VAL A 104 6.64 -2.82 0.31
CA VAL A 104 5.42 -3.62 0.35
C VAL A 104 4.60 -3.32 -0.90
N PRO A 105 4.80 -4.08 -1.99
CA PRO A 105 4.07 -3.85 -3.22
C PRO A 105 2.69 -4.51 -3.20
N LEU A 106 1.80 -4.02 -4.04
CA LEU A 106 0.50 -4.62 -4.29
C LEU A 106 0.39 -4.98 -5.77
N LEU A 107 0.22 -6.26 -6.07
CA LEU A 107 -0.05 -6.76 -7.41
C LEU A 107 -1.56 -6.99 -7.48
N LEU A 108 -2.26 -6.20 -8.27
CA LEU A 108 -3.71 -6.07 -8.20
C LEU A 108 -4.39 -6.47 -9.51
N SER A 109 -5.45 -7.25 -9.37
CA SER A 109 -6.46 -7.44 -10.40
C SER A 109 -7.84 -7.38 -9.77
N ALA A 110 -8.92 -7.45 -10.56
CA ALA A 110 -10.28 -7.31 -10.01
C ALA A 110 -10.66 -8.42 -9.03
N TYR A 111 -10.07 -9.61 -9.17
CA TYR A 111 -10.46 -10.78 -8.36
C TYR A 111 -9.29 -11.43 -7.63
N GLY A 112 -8.15 -10.76 -7.55
CA GLY A 112 -7.02 -11.30 -6.81
C GLY A 112 -5.95 -10.25 -6.59
N TYR A 113 -5.18 -10.44 -5.52
CA TYR A 113 -4.00 -9.62 -5.29
C TYR A 113 -2.94 -10.44 -4.59
N SER A 114 -1.71 -9.98 -4.71
CA SER A 114 -0.62 -10.52 -3.93
C SER A 114 0.27 -9.40 -3.43
N THR A 115 1.02 -9.71 -2.40
CA THR A 115 2.02 -8.81 -1.82
C THR A 115 3.21 -9.64 -1.39
N TYR A 116 4.34 -8.97 -1.20
CA TYR A 116 5.54 -9.61 -0.66
C TYR A 116 6.43 -8.54 -0.04
N ARG A 117 7.43 -8.95 0.71
CA ARG A 117 8.43 -8.01 1.19
C ARG A 117 9.49 -7.84 0.11
N GLY A 118 9.53 -6.67 -0.51
CA GLY A 118 10.60 -6.31 -1.43
C GLY A 118 11.86 -5.88 -0.69
N SER A 119 12.94 -5.89 -1.38
CA SER A 119 14.23 -5.45 -0.81
C SER A 119 14.56 -4.01 -1.25
#